data_af5fc99517eedd08f938f612ab0c87f5
#
_entry.id   af5fc99517eedd08f938f612ab0c87f5
#
_cell.length_a   1.000
_cell.length_b   1.000
_cell.length_c   1.000
_cell.angle_alpha   90.00
_cell.angle_beta   90.00
_cell.angle_gamma   90.00
#
_symmetry.space_group_name_H-M   'P 1'
#
loop_
_entity.id
_entity.type
_entity.pdbx_description
1 polymer ?
#
loop_
_entity_poly.entity_id
_entity_poly.type
_entity_poly.pdbx_seq_one_letter_code
_entity_poly.pdbx_strand_id
1 'polypeptide(L)'
;VHPDYISTFEQLVFTEKRGALVTLRDQIQNVLEDEVPKDRPGLIGFDQFWDTVTSNSVLRSDPNIGPVLKVTEILGERVQKAFTRPAYKAMATRVIKGLAVNRLTTGGDIYVPVGPTAEELRDTWCLYQPGIEDLGGEPADDLLTAVQTTLREIVKTVNGQFISKAPDTEQYYLDLKKDVDYDAQIEKRAEALSDDALDRAYYSAMMQLMECTDDTAHVTGYKIWQHQ
;
A
#
# COMPACT_ATOMS: atom_id res chain seq x y z
N VAL A 1 -13.65 20.92 -1.67
CA VAL A 1 -12.45 20.43 -2.39
C VAL A 1 -11.22 20.91 -1.65
N HIS A 2 -10.30 20.00 -1.35
CA HIS A 2 -9.04 20.37 -0.71
C HIS A 2 -8.17 21.19 -1.69
N PRO A 3 -7.45 22.23 -1.22
CA PRO A 3 -6.60 23.06 -2.10
C PRO A 3 -5.57 22.26 -2.91
N ASP A 4 -4.97 21.24 -2.30
CA ASP A 4 -3.96 20.37 -2.91
C ASP A 4 -4.49 19.57 -4.12
N TYR A 5 -5.82 19.43 -4.24
CA TYR A 5 -6.43 18.78 -5.39
C TYR A 5 -6.07 19.51 -6.69
N ILE A 6 -6.15 20.83 -6.68
CA ILE A 6 -5.87 21.64 -7.85
C ILE A 6 -4.37 21.63 -8.18
N SER A 7 -3.52 21.85 -7.17
CA SER A 7 -2.06 21.89 -7.36
C SER A 7 -1.48 20.55 -7.83
N THR A 8 -2.01 19.43 -7.33
CA THR A 8 -1.61 18.09 -7.77
C THR A 8 -2.09 17.84 -9.20
N PHE A 9 -3.29 18.26 -9.53
CA PHE A 9 -3.85 18.08 -10.87
C PHE A 9 -3.05 18.83 -11.94
N GLU A 10 -2.54 20.01 -11.63
CA GLU A 10 -1.69 20.79 -12.53
C GLU A 10 -0.37 20.12 -12.87
N GLN A 11 0.09 19.20 -12.02
CA GLN A 11 1.32 18.43 -12.22
C GLN A 11 1.12 17.13 -13.00
N LEU A 12 -0.12 16.70 -13.23
CA LEU A 12 -0.42 15.48 -13.98
C LEU A 12 -0.24 15.71 -15.49
N VAL A 13 0.79 15.12 -16.06
CA VAL A 13 1.21 15.34 -17.46
C VAL A 13 0.21 14.77 -18.48
N PHE A 14 -0.54 13.73 -18.13
CA PHE A 14 -1.43 12.98 -19.02
C PHE A 14 -2.89 13.47 -18.98
N THR A 15 -3.21 14.46 -18.14
CA THR A 15 -4.58 14.93 -17.98
C THR A 15 -4.74 16.32 -18.57
N GLU A 16 -5.59 16.45 -19.61
CA GLU A 16 -5.98 17.74 -20.11
C GLU A 16 -6.80 18.51 -19.06
N LYS A 17 -6.67 19.84 -19.00
CA LYS A 17 -7.43 20.71 -18.08
C LYS A 17 -8.93 20.45 -18.11
N ARG A 18 -9.48 20.10 -19.27
CA ARG A 18 -10.89 19.76 -19.45
C ARG A 18 -11.26 18.46 -18.74
N GLY A 19 -10.38 17.46 -18.78
CA GLY A 19 -10.56 16.19 -18.07
C GLY A 19 -10.60 16.39 -16.56
N ALA A 20 -9.76 17.29 -16.02
CA ALA A 20 -9.75 17.65 -14.61
C ALA A 20 -11.11 18.19 -14.13
N LEU A 21 -11.70 19.10 -14.89
CA LEU A 21 -13.00 19.70 -14.56
C LEU A 21 -14.15 18.69 -14.62
N VAL A 22 -14.11 17.78 -15.60
CA VAL A 22 -15.11 16.69 -15.69
C VAL A 22 -15.01 15.78 -14.49
N THR A 23 -13.79 15.34 -14.14
CA THR A 23 -13.56 14.48 -12.97
C THR A 23 -14.01 15.14 -11.67
N LEU A 24 -13.68 16.43 -11.50
CA LEU A 24 -14.09 17.17 -10.30
C LEU A 24 -15.61 17.31 -10.22
N ARG A 25 -16.28 17.59 -11.35
CA ARG A 25 -17.75 17.61 -11.40
C ARG A 25 -18.34 16.29 -10.95
N ASP A 26 -17.84 15.18 -11.48
CA ASP A 26 -18.37 13.85 -11.18
C ASP A 26 -18.15 13.49 -9.70
N GLN A 27 -17.01 13.87 -9.13
CA GLN A 27 -16.74 13.70 -7.69
C GLN A 27 -17.64 14.58 -6.82
N ILE A 28 -17.90 15.82 -7.23
CA ILE A 28 -18.86 16.71 -6.53
C ILE A 28 -20.25 16.11 -6.55
N GLN A 29 -20.70 15.60 -7.70
CA GLN A 29 -22.01 14.95 -7.82
C GLN A 29 -22.12 13.74 -6.88
N ASN A 30 -21.11 12.88 -6.84
CA ASN A 30 -21.10 11.72 -5.94
C ASN A 30 -21.19 12.13 -4.45
N VAL A 31 -20.48 13.21 -4.04
CA VAL A 31 -20.57 13.71 -2.67
C VAL A 31 -21.93 14.32 -2.34
N LEU A 32 -22.61 14.91 -3.33
CA LEU A 32 -23.95 15.52 -3.13
C LEU A 32 -25.08 14.47 -3.11
N GLU A 33 -24.87 13.34 -3.79
CA GLU A 33 -25.87 12.25 -3.87
C GLU A 33 -25.75 11.27 -2.70
N ASP A 34 -24.56 11.20 -2.06
CA ASP A 34 -24.30 10.32 -0.92
C ASP A 34 -24.63 10.97 0.43
N GLU A 35 -24.89 10.13 1.44
CA GLU A 35 -24.92 10.57 2.84
C GLU A 35 -23.53 11.06 3.29
N VAL A 36 -23.52 11.93 4.31
CA VAL A 36 -22.26 12.39 4.91
C VAL A 36 -21.46 11.18 5.42
N PRO A 37 -20.25 10.95 4.93
CA PRO A 37 -19.47 9.79 5.31
C PRO A 37 -19.09 9.85 6.81
N LYS A 38 -19.14 8.68 7.47
CA LYS A 38 -18.81 8.53 8.90
C LYS A 38 -17.37 8.08 9.14
N ASP A 39 -16.67 7.64 8.09
CA ASP A 39 -15.35 7.03 8.13
C ASP A 39 -14.25 7.87 7.48
N ARG A 40 -14.64 9.00 6.89
CA ARG A 40 -13.75 9.92 6.17
C ARG A 40 -14.28 11.37 6.23
N PRO A 41 -13.43 12.39 6.01
CA PRO A 41 -13.92 13.75 5.86
C PRO A 41 -14.82 13.87 4.62
N GLY A 42 -15.89 14.66 4.72
CA GLY A 42 -16.75 15.03 3.58
C GLY A 42 -16.06 16.02 2.63
N LEU A 43 -14.78 15.82 2.36
CA LEU A 43 -13.94 16.69 1.55
C LEU A 43 -13.35 15.90 0.38
N ILE A 44 -13.40 16.48 -0.81
CA ILE A 44 -12.81 15.90 -2.01
C ILE A 44 -11.29 16.15 -1.95
N GLY A 45 -10.53 15.07 -1.80
CA GLY A 45 -9.07 15.06 -1.89
C GLY A 45 -8.59 14.50 -3.23
N PHE A 46 -7.35 14.75 -3.60
CA PHE A 46 -6.81 14.26 -4.87
C PHE A 46 -6.59 12.73 -4.88
N ASP A 47 -6.55 12.08 -3.73
CA ASP A 47 -6.54 10.62 -3.61
C ASP A 47 -7.73 9.98 -4.33
N GLN A 48 -8.90 10.65 -4.35
CA GLN A 48 -10.10 10.19 -5.06
C GLN A 48 -9.93 10.18 -6.59
N PHE A 49 -8.96 10.91 -7.13
CA PHE A 49 -8.65 10.85 -8.56
C PHE A 49 -8.20 9.46 -8.99
N TRP A 50 -7.63 8.68 -8.08
CA TRP A 50 -7.24 7.29 -8.36
C TRP A 50 -8.42 6.43 -8.84
N ASP A 51 -9.62 6.67 -8.31
CA ASP A 51 -10.83 5.95 -8.73
C ASP A 51 -11.19 6.27 -10.20
N THR A 52 -10.95 7.50 -10.64
CA THR A 52 -11.08 7.88 -12.06
C THR A 52 -10.03 7.18 -12.93
N VAL A 53 -8.79 7.10 -12.48
CA VAL A 53 -7.72 6.40 -13.20
C VAL A 53 -8.06 4.91 -13.37
N THR A 54 -8.55 4.26 -12.32
CA THR A 54 -8.86 2.84 -12.33
C THR A 54 -10.13 2.51 -13.14
N SER A 55 -11.07 3.43 -13.24
CA SER A 55 -12.31 3.24 -14.03
C SER A 55 -12.17 3.59 -15.51
N ASN A 56 -11.15 4.36 -15.89
CA ASN A 56 -10.94 4.81 -17.26
C ASN A 56 -10.01 3.86 -18.03
N SER A 57 -10.55 3.16 -19.04
CA SER A 57 -9.81 2.19 -19.86
C SER A 57 -8.64 2.81 -20.64
N VAL A 58 -8.74 4.07 -21.05
CA VAL A 58 -7.68 4.78 -21.78
C VAL A 58 -6.49 5.04 -20.85
N LEU A 59 -6.75 5.54 -19.63
CA LEU A 59 -5.71 5.79 -18.65
C LEU A 59 -5.05 4.47 -18.19
N ARG A 60 -5.81 3.41 -18.00
CA ARG A 60 -5.27 2.08 -17.65
C ARG A 60 -4.32 1.51 -18.70
N SER A 61 -4.48 1.89 -19.95
CA SER A 61 -3.65 1.42 -21.07
C SER A 61 -2.36 2.23 -21.25
N ASP A 62 -2.18 3.31 -20.49
CA ASP A 62 -0.96 4.13 -20.56
C ASP A 62 0.23 3.37 -19.94
N PRO A 63 1.36 3.26 -20.67
CA PRO A 63 2.55 2.55 -20.18
C PRO A 63 3.13 3.11 -18.87
N ASN A 64 2.96 4.41 -18.59
CA ASN A 64 3.44 5.04 -17.37
C ASN A 64 2.53 4.76 -16.17
N ILE A 65 1.26 4.48 -16.42
CA ILE A 65 0.26 4.22 -15.39
C ILE A 65 0.25 2.72 -15.00
N GLY A 66 0.50 1.82 -15.95
CA GLY A 66 0.47 0.37 -15.73
C GLY A 66 1.26 -0.14 -14.51
N PRO A 67 2.54 0.24 -14.34
CA PRO A 67 3.32 -0.15 -13.17
C PRO A 67 2.72 0.37 -11.84
N VAL A 68 2.18 1.58 -11.83
CA VAL A 68 1.54 2.17 -10.64
C VAL A 68 0.26 1.42 -10.30
N LEU A 69 -0.56 1.06 -11.30
CA LEU A 69 -1.77 0.25 -11.13
C LEU A 69 -1.44 -1.09 -10.48
N LYS A 70 -0.48 -1.83 -11.03
CA LYS A 70 -0.06 -3.13 -10.53
C LYS A 70 0.35 -3.08 -9.06
N VAL A 71 1.21 -2.14 -8.70
CA VAL A 71 1.70 -1.99 -7.32
C VAL A 71 0.57 -1.58 -6.38
N THR A 72 -0.31 -0.68 -6.81
CA THR A 72 -1.43 -0.21 -5.99
C THR A 72 -2.47 -1.30 -5.76
N GLU A 73 -2.73 -2.16 -6.75
CA GLU A 73 -3.61 -3.32 -6.62
C GLU A 73 -3.05 -4.32 -5.58
N ILE A 74 -1.77 -4.67 -5.68
CA ILE A 74 -1.11 -5.57 -4.71
C ILE A 74 -1.16 -5.00 -3.29
N LEU A 75 -0.80 -3.72 -3.12
CA LEU A 75 -0.87 -3.04 -1.81
C LEU A 75 -2.31 -3.05 -1.25
N GLY A 76 -3.29 -2.73 -2.10
CA GLY A 76 -4.69 -2.72 -1.73
C GLY A 76 -5.16 -4.10 -1.24
N GLU A 77 -4.87 -5.15 -1.98
CA GLU A 77 -5.24 -6.53 -1.60
C GLU A 77 -4.60 -6.95 -0.27
N ARG A 78 -3.32 -6.68 -0.08
CA ARG A 78 -2.61 -7.02 1.15
C ARG A 78 -3.15 -6.27 2.35
N VAL A 79 -3.42 -4.97 2.21
CA VAL A 79 -4.05 -4.17 3.25
C VAL A 79 -5.46 -4.68 3.58
N GLN A 80 -6.26 -5.04 2.56
CA GLN A 80 -7.60 -5.60 2.79
C GLN A 80 -7.55 -6.90 3.58
N LYS A 81 -6.54 -7.73 3.40
CA LYS A 81 -6.36 -8.99 4.13
C LYS A 81 -5.77 -8.80 5.55
N ALA A 82 -4.78 -7.91 5.68
CA ALA A 82 -4.02 -7.76 6.92
C ALA A 82 -4.66 -6.83 7.96
N PHE A 83 -5.35 -5.78 7.50
CA PHE A 83 -5.94 -4.79 8.40
C PHE A 83 -7.28 -5.27 8.96
N THR A 84 -7.34 -5.52 10.25
CA THR A 84 -8.55 -5.99 10.94
C THR A 84 -9.47 -4.86 11.40
N ARG A 85 -8.92 -3.66 11.67
CA ARG A 85 -9.68 -2.50 12.15
C ARG A 85 -10.18 -1.66 10.96
N PRO A 86 -11.51 -1.49 10.77
CA PRO A 86 -12.07 -0.77 9.62
C PRO A 86 -11.54 0.66 9.45
N ALA A 87 -11.41 1.41 10.55
CA ALA A 87 -10.93 2.78 10.51
C ALA A 87 -9.50 2.90 9.94
N TYR A 88 -8.57 2.05 10.40
CA TYR A 88 -7.21 2.01 9.85
C TYR A 88 -7.17 1.47 8.42
N LYS A 89 -8.06 0.55 8.08
CA LYS A 89 -8.19 0.04 6.71
C LYS A 89 -8.62 1.14 5.73
N ALA A 90 -9.62 1.94 6.10
CA ALA A 90 -10.07 3.08 5.31
C ALA A 90 -8.96 4.12 5.11
N MET A 91 -8.23 4.46 6.17
CA MET A 91 -7.09 5.36 6.13
C MET A 91 -5.96 4.81 5.23
N ALA A 92 -5.59 3.53 5.40
CA ALA A 92 -4.56 2.88 4.59
C ALA A 92 -4.90 2.89 3.10
N THR A 93 -6.16 2.60 2.75
CA THR A 93 -6.64 2.65 1.37
C THR A 93 -6.50 4.04 0.77
N ARG A 94 -6.85 5.08 1.53
CA ARG A 94 -6.72 6.48 1.11
C ARG A 94 -5.26 6.87 0.89
N VAL A 95 -4.38 6.50 1.83
CA VAL A 95 -2.93 6.72 1.70
C VAL A 95 -2.38 6.07 0.44
N ILE A 96 -2.70 4.81 0.19
CA ILE A 96 -2.23 4.10 -1.01
C ILE A 96 -2.70 4.79 -2.29
N LYS A 97 -3.97 5.17 -2.38
CA LYS A 97 -4.53 5.90 -3.53
C LYS A 97 -3.82 7.24 -3.75
N GLY A 98 -3.61 8.00 -2.69
CA GLY A 98 -2.94 9.29 -2.77
C GLY A 98 -1.47 9.16 -3.19
N LEU A 99 -0.74 8.19 -2.65
CA LEU A 99 0.63 7.89 -3.09
C LEU A 99 0.68 7.45 -4.56
N ALA A 100 -0.34 6.73 -5.04
CA ALA A 100 -0.47 6.37 -6.45
C ALA A 100 -0.63 7.62 -7.33
N VAL A 101 -1.53 8.54 -6.96
CA VAL A 101 -1.70 9.80 -7.70
C VAL A 101 -0.42 10.63 -7.69
N ASN A 102 0.25 10.76 -6.53
CA ASN A 102 1.55 11.44 -6.45
C ASN A 102 2.59 10.83 -7.38
N ARG A 103 2.64 9.51 -7.47
CA ARG A 103 3.55 8.84 -8.39
C ARG A 103 3.29 9.23 -9.86
N LEU A 104 2.05 9.48 -10.24
CA LEU A 104 1.70 9.90 -11.60
C LEU A 104 2.20 11.31 -11.95
N THR A 105 2.50 12.16 -10.97
CA THR A 105 3.03 13.52 -11.23
C THR A 105 4.48 13.51 -11.72
N THR A 106 5.19 12.39 -11.60
CA THR A 106 6.60 12.27 -12.04
C THR A 106 6.77 12.01 -13.54
N GLY A 107 5.70 11.90 -14.31
CA GLY A 107 5.78 11.63 -15.74
C GLY A 107 6.46 10.30 -16.12
N GLY A 108 6.40 9.30 -15.23
CA GLY A 108 7.03 8.00 -15.44
C GLY A 108 8.43 7.84 -14.86
N ASP A 109 9.02 8.89 -14.29
CA ASP A 109 10.31 8.75 -13.59
C ASP A 109 10.13 7.98 -12.27
N ILE A 110 10.60 6.74 -12.26
CA ILE A 110 10.50 5.82 -11.11
C ILE A 110 11.55 6.10 -10.02
N TYR A 111 12.52 6.98 -10.27
CA TYR A 111 13.63 7.24 -9.34
C TYR A 111 13.36 8.38 -8.37
N VAL A 112 12.44 9.25 -8.68
CA VAL A 112 12.08 10.39 -7.84
C VAL A 112 11.28 9.91 -6.62
N PRO A 113 11.73 10.18 -5.38
CA PRO A 113 10.95 9.93 -4.17
C PRO A 113 9.88 11.02 -4.02
N VAL A 114 8.70 10.80 -4.61
CA VAL A 114 7.59 11.76 -4.59
C VAL A 114 6.47 11.26 -3.67
N GLY A 115 6.16 12.03 -2.66
CA GLY A 115 5.08 11.74 -1.73
C GLY A 115 5.15 12.62 -0.49
N PRO A 116 4.13 12.57 0.37
CA PRO A 116 4.05 13.37 1.58
C PRO A 116 4.81 12.77 2.77
N THR A 117 5.09 13.62 3.76
CA THR A 117 5.43 13.21 5.11
C THR A 117 4.19 12.73 5.88
N ALA A 118 4.36 12.21 7.10
CA ALA A 118 3.22 11.81 7.93
C ALA A 118 2.37 13.02 8.36
N GLU A 119 3.00 14.16 8.61
CA GLU A 119 2.35 15.42 8.95
C GLU A 119 1.52 15.95 7.76
N GLU A 120 2.10 15.96 6.57
CA GLU A 120 1.38 16.36 5.36
C GLU A 120 0.20 15.42 5.06
N LEU A 121 0.36 14.11 5.29
CA LEU A 121 -0.75 13.15 5.19
C LEU A 121 -1.89 13.46 6.14
N ARG A 122 -1.57 13.79 7.39
CA ARG A 122 -2.56 14.23 8.38
C ARG A 122 -3.33 15.46 7.88
N ASP A 123 -2.62 16.43 7.30
CA ASP A 123 -3.19 17.72 6.93
C ASP A 123 -3.89 17.71 5.57
N THR A 124 -3.74 16.65 4.77
CA THR A 124 -4.30 16.58 3.41
C THR A 124 -5.31 15.46 3.23
N TRP A 125 -4.91 14.19 3.37
CA TRP A 125 -5.76 13.03 3.04
C TRP A 125 -6.40 12.36 4.25
N CYS A 126 -5.72 12.43 5.38
CA CYS A 126 -6.12 11.73 6.59
C CYS A 126 -6.71 12.68 7.63
N LEU A 127 -7.46 13.68 7.19
CA LEU A 127 -8.03 14.75 8.03
C LEU A 127 -9.03 14.27 9.09
N TYR A 128 -9.47 13.02 9.04
CA TYR A 128 -10.46 12.49 9.96
C TYR A 128 -10.26 10.99 10.17
N GLN A 129 -10.42 10.57 11.40
CA GLN A 129 -10.57 9.16 11.78
C GLN A 129 -11.64 9.04 12.87
N PRO A 130 -12.60 8.11 12.77
CA PRO A 130 -13.60 7.89 13.79
C PRO A 130 -12.98 7.59 15.17
N GLY A 131 -13.51 8.22 16.22
CA GLY A 131 -13.10 7.95 17.60
C GLY A 131 -11.88 8.70 18.08
N ILE A 132 -11.26 9.56 17.26
CA ILE A 132 -10.13 10.40 17.73
C ILE A 132 -10.59 11.40 18.81
N GLU A 133 -11.77 11.98 18.65
CA GLU A 133 -12.32 12.94 19.60
C GLU A 133 -12.55 12.34 20.99
N ASP A 134 -12.73 11.03 21.08
CA ASP A 134 -12.96 10.29 22.32
C ASP A 134 -11.67 9.99 23.11
N LEU A 135 -10.49 10.22 22.53
CA LEU A 135 -9.21 9.90 23.15
C LEU A 135 -8.80 10.92 24.22
N GLY A 136 -9.39 12.13 24.21
CA GLY A 136 -9.17 13.18 25.23
C GLY A 136 -7.81 13.88 25.17
N GLY A 137 -7.02 13.62 24.11
CA GLY A 137 -5.78 14.32 23.78
C GLY A 137 -6.01 15.51 22.84
N GLU A 138 -4.91 16.02 22.27
CA GLU A 138 -4.97 16.99 21.17
C GLU A 138 -5.32 16.22 19.88
N PRO A 139 -6.46 16.50 19.23
CA PRO A 139 -6.93 15.70 18.09
C PRO A 139 -5.94 15.62 16.93
N ALA A 140 -5.15 16.66 16.70
CA ALA A 140 -4.13 16.68 15.66
C ALA A 140 -2.96 15.73 15.94
N ASP A 141 -2.54 15.61 17.20
CA ASP A 141 -1.45 14.73 17.62
C ASP A 141 -1.92 13.26 17.62
N ASP A 142 -3.14 13.02 18.07
CA ASP A 142 -3.76 11.70 18.03
C ASP A 142 -3.96 11.23 16.59
N LEU A 143 -4.38 12.13 15.70
CA LEU A 143 -4.51 11.84 14.28
C LEU A 143 -3.14 11.55 13.62
N LEU A 144 -2.11 12.32 13.95
CA LEU A 144 -0.74 12.06 13.48
C LEU A 144 -0.25 10.68 13.93
N THR A 145 -0.50 10.33 15.19
CA THR A 145 -0.17 9.00 15.73
C THR A 145 -0.89 7.89 14.97
N ALA A 146 -2.16 8.09 14.63
CA ALA A 146 -2.92 7.14 13.82
C ALA A 146 -2.37 6.99 12.39
N VAL A 147 -1.99 8.10 11.74
CA VAL A 147 -1.33 8.11 10.42
C VAL A 147 -0.01 7.37 10.46
N GLN A 148 0.87 7.67 11.42
CA GLN A 148 2.15 7.00 11.58
C GLN A 148 2.00 5.50 11.85
N THR A 149 0.99 5.13 12.64
CA THR A 149 0.67 3.72 12.91
C THR A 149 0.21 3.03 11.63
N THR A 150 -0.68 3.66 10.87
CA THR A 150 -1.16 3.13 9.59
C THR A 150 -0.01 2.94 8.60
N LEU A 151 0.89 3.91 8.46
CA LEU A 151 2.05 3.83 7.59
C LEU A 151 2.98 2.66 7.97
N ARG A 152 3.27 2.51 9.27
CA ARG A 152 4.09 1.40 9.78
C ARG A 152 3.45 0.04 9.47
N GLU A 153 2.14 -0.08 9.67
CA GLU A 153 1.43 -1.33 9.37
C GLU A 153 1.36 -1.61 7.86
N ILE A 154 1.22 -0.60 7.00
CA ILE A 154 1.31 -0.79 5.54
C ILE A 154 2.70 -1.33 5.19
N VAL A 155 3.77 -0.66 5.64
CA VAL A 155 5.16 -1.07 5.34
C VAL A 155 5.43 -2.48 5.85
N LYS A 156 4.97 -2.83 7.04
CA LYS A 156 5.10 -4.16 7.63
C LYS A 156 4.35 -5.23 6.82
N THR A 157 3.12 -4.93 6.40
CA THR A 157 2.26 -5.85 5.64
C THR A 157 2.90 -6.30 4.32
N VAL A 158 3.75 -5.47 3.74
CA VAL A 158 4.45 -5.75 2.49
C VAL A 158 5.97 -5.94 2.66
N ASN A 159 6.44 -6.13 3.89
CA ASN A 159 7.87 -6.31 4.20
C ASN A 159 8.76 -5.20 3.58
N GLY A 160 8.27 -3.96 3.52
CA GLY A 160 8.97 -2.83 2.93
C GLY A 160 9.06 -2.87 1.39
N GLN A 161 8.32 -3.75 0.73
CA GLN A 161 8.16 -3.74 -0.72
C GLN A 161 7.16 -2.67 -1.14
N PHE A 162 7.23 -2.22 -2.38
CA PHE A 162 6.28 -1.30 -3.01
C PHE A 162 6.12 0.08 -2.36
N ILE A 163 6.51 0.27 -1.12
CA ILE A 163 6.47 1.54 -0.40
C ILE A 163 7.80 1.75 0.32
N SER A 164 8.32 2.98 0.23
CA SER A 164 9.58 3.38 0.87
C SER A 164 9.40 4.73 1.56
N LYS A 165 10.25 4.98 2.54
CA LYS A 165 10.41 6.27 3.20
C LYS A 165 11.75 6.85 2.79
N ALA A 166 11.77 8.08 2.29
CA ALA A 166 12.99 8.79 1.94
C ALA A 166 13.73 9.19 3.24
N PRO A 167 15.02 8.84 3.39
CA PRO A 167 15.74 9.06 4.65
C PRO A 167 15.99 10.55 4.95
N ASP A 168 16.14 11.37 3.91
CA ASP A 168 16.48 12.78 4.06
C ASP A 168 15.26 13.68 4.28
N THR A 169 14.13 13.34 3.64
CA THR A 169 12.90 14.16 3.64
C THR A 169 11.76 13.54 4.43
N GLU A 170 11.93 12.31 4.92
CA GLU A 170 10.88 11.54 5.62
C GLU A 170 9.58 11.30 4.81
N GLN A 171 9.59 11.59 3.51
CA GLN A 171 8.47 11.39 2.60
C GLN A 171 8.22 9.90 2.34
N TYR A 172 6.96 9.50 2.32
CA TYR A 172 6.53 8.17 1.91
C TYR A 172 6.13 8.17 0.44
N TYR A 173 6.58 7.18 -0.32
CA TYR A 173 6.29 7.11 -1.76
C TYR A 173 6.14 5.66 -2.23
N LEU A 174 5.43 5.48 -3.36
CA LEU A 174 5.41 4.20 -4.06
C LEU A 174 6.75 3.95 -4.73
N ASP A 175 7.41 2.86 -4.33
CA ASP A 175 8.71 2.45 -4.85
C ASP A 175 8.52 1.41 -5.95
N LEU A 176 8.44 1.88 -7.20
CA LEU A 176 8.24 1.03 -8.38
C LEU A 176 9.48 0.19 -8.73
N LYS A 177 10.66 0.47 -8.13
CA LYS A 177 11.86 -0.35 -8.30
C LYS A 177 11.72 -1.70 -7.58
N LYS A 178 10.86 -1.76 -6.57
CA LYS A 178 10.57 -2.94 -5.78
C LYS A 178 9.28 -3.62 -6.26
N ASP A 179 9.08 -3.70 -7.57
CA ASP A 179 7.87 -4.22 -8.20
C ASP A 179 7.73 -5.76 -8.13
N VAL A 180 8.76 -6.45 -7.67
CA VAL A 180 8.76 -7.90 -7.53
C VAL A 180 8.14 -8.29 -6.20
N ASP A 181 7.00 -8.96 -6.26
CA ASP A 181 6.37 -9.58 -5.10
C ASP A 181 7.10 -10.88 -4.75
N TYR A 182 8.14 -10.75 -3.92
CA TYR A 182 8.93 -11.88 -3.48
C TYR A 182 8.12 -12.86 -2.63
N ASP A 183 7.19 -12.40 -1.83
CA ASP A 183 6.37 -13.26 -0.99
C ASP A 183 5.47 -14.15 -1.84
N ALA A 184 4.79 -13.59 -2.85
CA ALA A 184 4.00 -14.37 -3.79
C ALA A 184 4.87 -15.36 -4.60
N GLN A 185 6.12 -14.99 -4.93
CA GLN A 185 7.05 -15.91 -5.58
C GLN A 185 7.51 -17.04 -4.66
N ILE A 186 7.74 -16.72 -3.38
CA ILE A 186 8.11 -17.73 -2.36
C ILE A 186 6.94 -18.68 -2.15
N GLU A 187 5.72 -18.17 -1.93
CA GLU A 187 4.52 -18.99 -1.80
C GLU A 187 4.31 -19.91 -3.00
N LYS A 188 4.36 -19.37 -4.20
CA LYS A 188 4.23 -20.15 -5.44
C LYS A 188 5.30 -21.22 -5.59
N ARG A 189 6.54 -20.93 -5.15
CA ARG A 189 7.61 -21.92 -5.16
C ARG A 189 7.43 -22.98 -4.08
N ALA A 190 6.96 -22.56 -2.91
CA ALA A 190 6.65 -23.47 -1.81
C ALA A 190 5.53 -24.46 -2.17
N GLU A 191 4.45 -23.97 -2.80
CA GLU A 191 3.36 -24.82 -3.30
C GLU A 191 3.81 -25.82 -4.40
N ALA A 192 4.85 -25.47 -5.14
CA ALA A 192 5.42 -26.34 -6.19
C ALA A 192 6.43 -27.36 -5.64
N LEU A 193 6.77 -27.31 -4.35
CA LEU A 193 7.68 -28.26 -3.74
C LEU A 193 6.98 -29.62 -3.53
N SER A 194 7.70 -30.70 -3.86
CA SER A 194 7.25 -32.05 -3.51
C SER A 194 7.37 -32.31 -2.01
N ASP A 195 6.57 -33.24 -1.49
CA ASP A 195 6.65 -33.67 -0.09
C ASP A 195 8.07 -34.09 0.30
N ASP A 196 8.79 -34.79 -0.60
CA ASP A 196 10.18 -35.18 -0.39
C ASP A 196 11.12 -33.97 -0.25
N ALA A 197 10.90 -32.89 -0.99
CA ALA A 197 11.68 -31.67 -0.87
C ALA A 197 11.39 -30.92 0.45
N LEU A 198 10.14 -30.93 0.89
CA LEU A 198 9.73 -30.37 2.17
C LEU A 198 10.33 -31.16 3.33
N ASP A 199 10.28 -32.48 3.27
CA ASP A 199 10.88 -33.38 4.28
C ASP A 199 12.39 -33.17 4.40
N ARG A 200 13.09 -33.02 3.28
CA ARG A 200 14.55 -32.71 3.29
C ARG A 200 14.85 -31.35 3.92
N ALA A 201 14.08 -30.32 3.58
CA ALA A 201 14.26 -29.00 4.14
C ALA A 201 13.98 -29.00 5.65
N TYR A 202 12.91 -29.67 6.06
CA TYR A 202 12.56 -29.82 7.47
C TYR A 202 13.64 -30.60 8.24
N TYR A 203 14.13 -31.73 7.69
CA TYR A 203 15.21 -32.50 8.27
C TYR A 203 16.48 -31.65 8.45
N SER A 204 16.89 -30.93 7.41
CA SER A 204 18.05 -30.06 7.45
C SER A 204 17.93 -28.96 8.50
N ALA A 205 16.76 -28.31 8.59
CA ALA A 205 16.49 -27.27 9.58
C ALA A 205 16.52 -27.83 11.01
N MET A 206 15.95 -29.02 11.24
CA MET A 206 15.97 -29.70 12.55
C MET A 206 17.39 -30.08 12.94
N MET A 207 18.20 -30.60 12.02
CA MET A 207 19.60 -30.92 12.27
C MET A 207 20.41 -29.70 12.70
N GLN A 208 20.17 -28.55 12.03
CA GLN A 208 20.81 -27.29 12.42
C GLN A 208 20.37 -26.80 13.80
N LEU A 209 19.07 -26.87 14.10
CA LEU A 209 18.54 -26.48 15.42
C LEU A 209 19.04 -27.36 16.56
N MET A 210 19.25 -28.62 16.28
CA MET A 210 19.76 -29.59 17.28
C MET A 210 21.28 -29.58 17.35
N GLU A 211 21.98 -28.73 16.61
CA GLU A 211 23.45 -28.66 16.51
C GLU A 211 24.08 -30.04 16.19
N CYS A 212 23.36 -30.89 15.44
CA CYS A 212 23.86 -32.15 15.00
C CYS A 212 24.90 -31.99 13.90
N THR A 213 26.10 -32.56 14.11
CA THR A 213 27.20 -32.46 13.17
C THR A 213 27.34 -33.68 12.24
N ASP A 214 26.53 -34.70 12.45
CA ASP A 214 26.56 -35.94 11.65
C ASP A 214 25.85 -35.72 10.30
N ASP A 215 26.56 -36.01 9.25
CA ASP A 215 26.11 -35.88 7.84
C ASP A 215 25.26 -37.11 7.47
N THR A 216 24.17 -37.34 8.21
CA THR A 216 23.24 -38.44 7.90
C THR A 216 22.39 -38.05 6.68
N ALA A 217 22.44 -38.88 5.63
CA ALA A 217 21.66 -38.62 4.41
C ALA A 217 20.15 -38.74 4.71
N HIS A 218 19.38 -37.76 4.28
CA HIS A 218 17.93 -37.85 4.29
C HIS A 218 17.44 -39.04 3.45
N VAL A 219 16.57 -39.85 4.00
CA VAL A 219 15.91 -40.96 3.29
C VAL A 219 14.45 -40.59 3.05
N THR A 220 14.02 -40.60 1.78
CA THR A 220 12.64 -40.26 1.37
C THR A 220 11.60 -41.05 2.17
N GLY A 221 10.60 -40.36 2.69
CA GLY A 221 9.53 -40.96 3.49
C GLY A 221 9.90 -41.31 4.94
N TYR A 222 11.11 -41.01 5.34
CA TYR A 222 11.56 -41.26 6.73
C TYR A 222 11.29 -40.06 7.62
N LYS A 223 10.64 -40.27 8.75
CA LYS A 223 10.33 -39.19 9.69
C LYS A 223 11.45 -38.99 10.70
N ILE A 224 11.84 -37.76 11.00
CA ILE A 224 12.94 -37.41 11.91
C ILE A 224 12.89 -38.13 13.25
N TRP A 225 11.70 -38.28 13.85
CA TRP A 225 11.54 -38.95 15.14
C TRP A 225 11.69 -40.48 15.10
N GLN A 226 11.84 -41.06 13.92
CA GLN A 226 12.12 -42.48 13.78
C GLN A 226 13.63 -42.82 13.88
N HIS A 227 14.47 -41.77 13.86
CA HIS A 227 15.92 -41.92 14.03
C HIS A 227 16.36 -41.92 15.49
N GLN A 228 15.45 -41.74 16.43
CA GLN A 228 15.74 -41.88 17.86
C GLN A 228 15.45 -43.29 18.34
#